data_2d070abf60761746b03c5e6858a0be28
#
_entry.id   2d070abf60761746b03c5e6858a0be28
#
_cell.length_a   1.000
_cell.length_b   1.000
_cell.length_c   1.000
_cell.angle_alpha   90.00
_cell.angle_beta   90.00
_cell.angle_gamma   90.00
#
_symmetry.space_group_name_H-M   'P 1'
#
loop_
_entity.id
_entity.type
_entity.pdbx_description
1 polymer ?
#
loop_
_entity_poly.entity_id
_entity_poly.type
_entity_poly.pdbx_seq_one_letter_code
_entity_poly.pdbx_strand_id
1 'polypeptide(L)'
;IKRLLYTFMPVCLLTVGFAGCDDDVMDPLPETVPLIVEASAKSFVMGEELTLTLKVNDEKNPDRVTNEDFDVYLTAKNGDKDASKTAFKIFPSMVTFPKGVSSFDIKLPIVESGIKPKEKLYVNVTSFVRGYTVTNPTQTIVVSDLHYTMVSLKNNSDRVIDEGDEFTIQTEVPVPVKDDMDINITIP
;
A
#
# COMPACT_ATOMS: atom_id res chain seq x y z
N ILE A 1 23.61 -53.43 -84.94
CA ILE A 1 23.93 -53.80 -83.54
C ILE A 1 24.14 -52.54 -82.74
N LYS A 2 23.09 -52.06 -82.06
CA LYS A 2 23.16 -50.91 -81.20
C LYS A 2 23.13 -51.36 -79.73
N ARG A 3 24.19 -51.11 -79.02
CA ARG A 3 24.25 -51.32 -77.55
C ARG A 3 23.65 -50.13 -76.86
N LEU A 4 22.58 -50.34 -76.07
CA LEU A 4 21.98 -49.36 -75.20
C LEU A 4 22.68 -49.45 -73.86
N LEU A 5 23.38 -48.36 -73.52
CA LEU A 5 24.02 -48.20 -72.16
C LEU A 5 23.00 -47.61 -71.25
N TYR A 6 22.53 -48.37 -70.27
CA TYR A 6 21.74 -47.83 -69.14
C TYR A 6 22.68 -47.31 -68.09
N THR A 7 22.69 -45.99 -67.96
CA THR A 7 23.39 -45.31 -66.89
C THR A 7 22.48 -45.32 -65.66
N PHE A 8 22.84 -46.09 -64.68
CA PHE A 8 22.20 -46.04 -63.36
C PHE A 8 22.62 -44.78 -62.67
N MET A 9 21.67 -43.89 -62.44
CA MET A 9 21.84 -42.67 -61.62
C MET A 9 21.48 -43.03 -60.17
N PRO A 10 22.39 -42.92 -59.16
CA PRO A 10 22.01 -43.15 -57.78
C PRO A 10 21.20 -41.96 -57.30
N VAL A 11 19.95 -42.23 -56.96
CA VAL A 11 19.12 -41.26 -56.21
C VAL A 11 19.67 -41.12 -54.75
N CYS A 12 20.42 -40.06 -54.52
CA CYS A 12 20.75 -39.67 -53.15
C CYS A 12 19.48 -39.21 -52.46
N LEU A 13 18.94 -40.05 -51.59
CA LEU A 13 17.88 -39.69 -50.65
C LEU A 13 18.52 -38.79 -49.60
N LEU A 14 18.35 -37.47 -49.78
CA LEU A 14 18.61 -36.49 -48.73
C LEU A 14 17.53 -36.67 -47.64
N THR A 15 17.85 -37.43 -46.60
CA THR A 15 17.11 -37.38 -45.34
C THR A 15 17.42 -36.04 -44.68
N VAL A 16 16.53 -35.07 -44.89
CA VAL A 16 16.50 -33.86 -44.06
C VAL A 16 16.09 -34.31 -42.66
N GLY A 17 17.08 -34.52 -41.80
CA GLY A 17 16.83 -34.64 -40.38
C GLY A 17 16.19 -33.35 -39.93
N PHE A 18 14.90 -33.39 -39.62
CA PHE A 18 14.29 -32.38 -38.76
C PHE A 18 14.99 -32.53 -37.41
N ALA A 19 16.00 -31.70 -37.18
CA ALA A 19 16.41 -31.41 -35.83
C ALA A 19 15.14 -30.84 -35.14
N GLY A 20 14.53 -31.68 -34.29
CA GLY A 20 13.49 -31.21 -33.41
C GLY A 20 14.05 -30.00 -32.70
N CYS A 21 13.32 -28.87 -32.77
CA CYS A 21 13.50 -27.84 -31.78
C CYS A 21 13.35 -28.55 -30.44
N ASP A 22 14.43 -28.65 -29.69
CA ASP A 22 14.30 -28.83 -28.25
C ASP A 22 13.29 -27.75 -27.86
N ASP A 23 12.13 -28.19 -27.37
CA ASP A 23 11.27 -27.31 -26.60
C ASP A 23 12.19 -26.77 -25.51
N ASP A 24 12.65 -25.54 -25.71
CA ASP A 24 13.29 -24.78 -24.64
C ASP A 24 12.26 -24.79 -23.50
N VAL A 25 12.43 -25.74 -22.60
CA VAL A 25 11.77 -25.74 -21.30
C VAL A 25 12.20 -24.41 -20.72
N MET A 26 11.35 -23.39 -20.88
CA MET A 26 11.58 -22.09 -20.26
C MET A 26 11.83 -22.42 -18.79
N ASP A 27 13.05 -22.21 -18.35
CA ASP A 27 13.36 -22.29 -16.93
C ASP A 27 12.28 -21.49 -16.20
N PRO A 28 11.60 -22.06 -15.21
CA PRO A 28 10.57 -21.36 -14.48
C PRO A 28 11.15 -20.02 -14.05
N LEU A 29 10.45 -18.93 -14.39
CA LEU A 29 10.88 -17.59 -13.99
C LEU A 29 11.27 -17.64 -12.51
N PRO A 30 12.42 -17.11 -12.14
CA PRO A 30 12.86 -17.15 -10.75
C PRO A 30 11.76 -16.58 -9.86
N GLU A 31 11.43 -17.31 -8.81
CA GLU A 31 10.40 -16.91 -7.85
C GLU A 31 10.74 -15.51 -7.31
N THR A 32 9.84 -14.57 -7.51
CA THR A 32 10.05 -13.20 -7.06
C THR A 32 9.73 -13.10 -5.57
N VAL A 33 10.54 -12.35 -4.84
CA VAL A 33 10.31 -12.04 -3.42
C VAL A 33 9.22 -10.99 -3.31
N PRO A 34 8.15 -11.21 -2.54
CA PRO A 34 7.15 -10.18 -2.32
C PRO A 34 7.74 -9.04 -1.48
N LEU A 35 7.57 -7.81 -1.95
CA LEU A 35 7.75 -6.60 -1.16
C LEU A 35 6.36 -6.14 -0.71
N ILE A 36 6.02 -6.45 0.52
CA ILE A 36 4.69 -6.20 1.11
C ILE A 36 4.67 -4.78 1.65
N VAL A 37 3.63 -4.02 1.30
CA VAL A 37 3.43 -2.65 1.78
C VAL A 37 2.24 -2.62 2.75
N GLU A 38 2.47 -2.12 3.95
CA GLU A 38 1.46 -1.97 4.98
C GLU A 38 1.45 -0.53 5.52
N ALA A 39 0.26 0.02 5.74
CA ALA A 39 0.09 1.29 6.44
C ALA A 39 -0.25 1.04 7.91
N SER A 40 0.27 1.85 8.83
CA SER A 40 0.04 1.73 10.28
C SER A 40 -1.44 1.88 10.65
N ALA A 41 -2.21 2.64 9.87
CA ALA A 41 -3.67 2.72 9.97
C ALA A 41 -4.29 3.10 8.61
N LYS A 42 -5.59 2.89 8.47
CA LYS A 42 -6.36 3.29 7.27
C LYS A 42 -7.04 4.66 7.43
N SER A 43 -7.06 5.18 8.64
CA SER A 43 -7.61 6.50 8.97
C SER A 43 -6.65 7.21 9.88
N PHE A 44 -6.35 8.46 9.57
CA PHE A 44 -5.45 9.34 10.31
C PHE A 44 -6.12 10.66 10.58
N VAL A 45 -5.74 11.24 11.70
CA VAL A 45 -6.10 12.60 12.05
C VAL A 45 -5.05 13.55 11.46
N MET A 46 -5.47 14.75 11.06
CA MET A 46 -4.54 15.78 10.60
C MET A 46 -3.50 16.06 11.69
N GLY A 47 -2.22 16.19 11.27
CA GLY A 47 -1.08 16.38 12.17
C GLY A 47 -0.47 15.09 12.73
N GLU A 48 -1.09 13.93 12.54
CA GLU A 48 -0.50 12.63 12.91
C GLU A 48 0.56 12.16 11.92
N GLU A 49 1.28 11.11 12.29
CA GLU A 49 2.30 10.48 11.46
C GLU A 49 1.79 9.15 10.91
N LEU A 50 1.75 9.03 9.59
CA LEU A 50 1.56 7.76 8.91
C LEU A 50 2.88 7.02 8.84
N THR A 51 2.93 5.77 9.28
CA THR A 51 4.05 4.88 9.04
C THR A 51 3.68 3.89 7.95
N LEU A 52 4.49 3.84 6.88
CA LEU A 52 4.45 2.78 5.88
C LEU A 52 5.54 1.79 6.21
N THR A 53 5.17 0.55 6.45
CA THR A 53 6.11 -0.55 6.67
C THR A 53 6.26 -1.34 5.37
N LEU A 54 7.49 -1.45 4.89
CA LEU A 54 7.87 -2.31 3.77
C LEU A 54 8.45 -3.60 4.34
N LYS A 55 7.97 -4.77 3.90
CA LYS A 55 8.42 -6.08 4.40
C LYS A 55 8.77 -7.01 3.26
N VAL A 56 9.82 -7.79 3.42
CA VAL A 56 10.19 -8.88 2.49
C VAL A 56 9.94 -10.26 3.11
N ASN A 57 9.70 -10.33 4.43
CA ASN A 57 9.32 -11.53 5.12
C ASN A 57 7.79 -11.72 5.14
N ASP A 58 7.36 -12.97 5.19
CA ASP A 58 5.97 -13.38 5.27
C ASP A 58 5.83 -14.57 6.25
N GLU A 59 4.62 -15.07 6.45
CA GLU A 59 4.36 -16.21 7.34
C GLU A 59 5.10 -17.49 6.94
N LYS A 60 5.37 -17.66 5.64
CA LYS A 60 6.11 -18.83 5.11
C LYS A 60 7.62 -18.67 5.25
N ASN A 61 8.10 -17.44 5.25
CA ASN A 61 9.52 -17.09 5.28
C ASN A 61 9.77 -15.98 6.32
N PRO A 62 9.61 -16.25 7.62
CA PRO A 62 9.70 -15.23 8.66
C PRO A 62 11.10 -14.61 8.80
N ASP A 63 12.14 -15.37 8.48
CA ASP A 63 13.54 -14.94 8.60
C ASP A 63 14.12 -14.34 7.30
N ARG A 64 13.26 -14.12 6.26
CA ARG A 64 13.71 -13.56 5.01
C ARG A 64 14.18 -12.13 5.19
N VAL A 65 15.36 -11.83 4.64
CA VAL A 65 15.97 -10.50 4.60
C VAL A 65 16.34 -10.14 3.15
N THR A 66 16.60 -8.87 2.91
CA THR A 66 17.06 -8.38 1.61
C THR A 66 18.50 -8.81 1.32
N ASN A 67 18.79 -9.12 0.06
CA ASN A 67 20.14 -9.54 -0.38
C ASN A 67 21.03 -8.36 -0.76
N GLU A 68 20.41 -7.21 -1.08
CA GLU A 68 21.09 -5.99 -1.55
C GLU A 68 20.29 -4.75 -1.14
N ASP A 69 20.94 -3.59 -1.17
CA ASP A 69 20.26 -2.31 -1.06
C ASP A 69 19.48 -2.05 -2.35
N PHE A 70 18.25 -1.56 -2.26
CA PHE A 70 17.49 -1.17 -3.45
C PHE A 70 16.56 0.01 -3.21
N ASP A 71 16.28 0.74 -4.28
CA ASP A 71 15.44 1.92 -4.21
C ASP A 71 13.96 1.59 -4.38
N VAL A 72 13.18 2.24 -3.55
CA VAL A 72 11.72 2.21 -3.54
C VAL A 72 11.21 3.63 -3.76
N TYR A 73 10.27 3.77 -4.69
CA TYR A 73 9.72 5.07 -5.09
C TYR A 73 8.32 5.23 -4.53
N LEU A 74 8.04 6.41 -4.00
CA LEU A 74 6.75 6.75 -3.43
C LEU A 74 6.09 7.88 -4.21
N THR A 75 4.79 7.77 -4.37
CA THR A 75 3.93 8.85 -4.87
C THR A 75 2.70 8.99 -3.99
N ALA A 76 2.19 10.20 -3.84
CA ALA A 76 0.96 10.45 -3.11
C ALA A 76 -0.02 11.22 -3.99
N LYS A 77 -1.29 10.81 -3.98
CA LYS A 77 -2.36 11.45 -4.76
C LYS A 77 -3.60 11.68 -3.90
N ASN A 78 -4.28 12.80 -4.19
CA ASN A 78 -5.64 13.07 -3.75
C ASN A 78 -6.50 13.20 -5.02
N GLY A 79 -7.27 12.16 -5.34
CA GLY A 79 -7.84 11.99 -6.68
C GLY A 79 -6.73 11.92 -7.73
N ASP A 80 -6.79 12.78 -8.74
CA ASP A 80 -5.78 12.85 -9.82
C ASP A 80 -4.63 13.82 -9.52
N LYS A 81 -4.69 14.57 -8.40
CA LYS A 81 -3.70 15.59 -8.05
C LYS A 81 -2.57 15.00 -7.22
N ASP A 82 -1.35 15.47 -7.46
CA ASP A 82 -0.22 15.19 -6.60
C ASP A 82 -0.45 15.78 -5.20
N ALA A 83 -0.37 14.94 -4.19
CA ALA A 83 -0.56 15.28 -2.79
C ALA A 83 0.73 15.22 -1.95
N SER A 84 1.86 14.90 -2.54
CA SER A 84 3.13 14.72 -1.83
C SER A 84 3.55 15.95 -1.02
N LYS A 85 3.30 17.16 -1.54
CA LYS A 85 3.66 18.43 -0.90
C LYS A 85 2.51 19.07 -0.13
N THR A 86 1.27 18.68 -0.42
CA THR A 86 0.08 19.27 0.20
C THR A 86 -0.45 18.46 1.37
N ALA A 87 -0.19 17.15 1.37
CA ALA A 87 -0.67 16.23 2.39
C ALA A 87 0.37 15.93 3.49
N PHE A 88 1.65 16.06 3.17
CA PHE A 88 2.73 15.66 4.06
C PHE A 88 3.71 16.82 4.31
N LYS A 89 4.20 16.93 5.55
CA LYS A 89 5.27 17.90 5.90
C LYS A 89 6.58 17.52 5.20
N ILE A 90 6.85 16.22 5.16
CA ILE A 90 8.01 15.63 4.48
C ILE A 90 7.50 14.41 3.75
N PHE A 91 7.77 14.33 2.46
CA PHE A 91 7.43 13.18 1.63
C PHE A 91 8.63 12.80 0.76
N PRO A 92 9.33 11.71 1.08
CA PRO A 92 10.41 11.22 0.23
C PRO A 92 9.83 10.61 -1.03
N SER A 93 10.26 11.07 -2.20
CA SER A 93 9.89 10.44 -3.47
C SER A 93 10.62 9.12 -3.72
N MET A 94 11.73 8.91 -3.01
CA MET A 94 12.57 7.72 -3.08
C MET A 94 13.18 7.44 -1.72
N VAL A 95 13.23 6.18 -1.33
CA VAL A 95 13.95 5.68 -0.15
C VAL A 95 14.72 4.42 -0.53
N THR A 96 15.84 4.18 0.11
CA THR A 96 16.62 2.96 -0.09
C THR A 96 16.26 1.95 0.98
N PHE A 97 15.76 0.77 0.57
CA PHE A 97 15.55 -0.36 1.45
C PHE A 97 16.90 -1.02 1.71
N PRO A 98 17.37 -1.10 2.97
CA PRO A 98 18.73 -1.58 3.26
C PRO A 98 18.87 -3.08 3.07
N LYS A 99 20.07 -3.52 2.74
CA LYS A 99 20.47 -4.93 2.72
C LYS A 99 20.42 -5.55 4.13
N GLY A 100 20.01 -6.81 4.21
CA GLY A 100 20.06 -7.61 5.43
C GLY A 100 18.94 -7.35 6.42
N VAL A 101 17.92 -6.58 6.04
CA VAL A 101 16.75 -6.33 6.89
C VAL A 101 15.49 -6.98 6.32
N SER A 102 14.58 -7.37 7.20
CA SER A 102 13.29 -7.98 6.83
C SER A 102 12.19 -6.96 6.66
N SER A 103 12.28 -5.81 7.33
CA SER A 103 11.30 -4.73 7.26
C SER A 103 11.96 -3.37 7.42
N PHE A 104 11.33 -2.34 6.84
CA PHE A 104 11.79 -0.95 6.86
C PHE A 104 10.60 0.00 6.97
N ASP A 105 10.66 0.93 7.92
CA ASP A 105 9.60 1.88 8.19
C ASP A 105 9.88 3.25 7.57
N ILE A 106 8.90 3.80 6.88
CA ILE A 106 8.91 5.12 6.29
C ILE A 106 7.89 5.98 7.03
N LYS A 107 8.36 7.04 7.67
CA LYS A 107 7.53 7.98 8.44
C LYS A 107 7.09 9.15 7.58
N LEU A 108 5.79 9.34 7.47
CA LEU A 108 5.15 10.35 6.64
C LEU A 108 4.25 11.24 7.51
N PRO A 109 4.77 12.35 8.06
CA PRO A 109 3.97 13.25 8.89
C PRO A 109 2.94 14.00 8.05
N ILE A 110 1.66 13.86 8.39
CA ILE A 110 0.53 14.49 7.71
C ILE A 110 0.43 15.95 8.15
N VAL A 111 0.20 16.86 7.20
CA VAL A 111 0.00 18.29 7.54
C VAL A 111 -1.37 18.54 8.15
N GLU A 112 -1.47 19.60 8.97
CA GLU A 112 -2.73 20.02 9.60
C GLU A 112 -3.72 20.67 8.64
N SER A 113 -3.25 21.17 7.49
CA SER A 113 -4.07 21.84 6.49
C SER A 113 -3.63 21.47 5.09
N GLY A 114 -4.50 21.04 4.25
CA GLY A 114 -4.17 20.74 2.84
C GLY A 114 -5.01 19.62 2.23
N ILE A 115 -5.65 18.83 3.07
CA ILE A 115 -6.62 17.81 2.68
C ILE A 115 -7.90 18.09 3.45
N LYS A 116 -9.02 18.03 2.75
CA LYS A 116 -10.32 18.17 3.42
C LYS A 116 -10.66 16.88 4.19
N PRO A 117 -11.37 16.99 5.32
CA PRO A 117 -11.88 15.81 6.02
C PRO A 117 -12.66 14.87 5.10
N LYS A 118 -12.50 13.57 5.31
CA LYS A 118 -13.10 12.47 4.52
C LYS A 118 -12.55 12.32 3.10
N GLU A 119 -11.63 13.16 2.65
CA GLU A 119 -10.93 12.92 1.39
C GLU A 119 -10.01 11.71 1.51
N LYS A 120 -9.86 11.00 0.40
CA LYS A 120 -9.00 9.83 0.30
C LYS A 120 -7.64 10.21 -0.24
N LEU A 121 -6.63 9.81 0.49
CA LEU A 121 -5.24 9.93 0.09
C LEU A 121 -4.74 8.56 -0.37
N TYR A 122 -4.14 8.51 -1.54
CA TYR A 122 -3.57 7.30 -2.10
C TYR A 122 -2.05 7.42 -2.09
N VAL A 123 -1.39 6.60 -1.27
CA VAL A 123 0.08 6.50 -1.28
C VAL A 123 0.44 5.24 -2.04
N ASN A 124 1.18 5.41 -3.14
CA ASN A 124 1.61 4.31 -3.98
C ASN A 124 3.12 4.09 -3.86
N VAL A 125 3.49 2.81 -3.80
CA VAL A 125 4.86 2.34 -3.67
C VAL A 125 5.22 1.52 -4.90
N THR A 126 6.36 1.83 -5.52
CA THR A 126 6.88 1.07 -6.66
C THR A 126 8.36 0.76 -6.46
N SER A 127 8.82 -0.35 -7.01
CA SER A 127 10.23 -0.71 -7.08
C SER A 127 10.52 -1.31 -8.45
N PHE A 128 11.70 -1.04 -8.98
CA PHE A 128 12.17 -1.58 -10.26
C PHE A 128 13.29 -2.60 -10.08
N VAL A 129 13.58 -3.00 -8.83
CA VAL A 129 14.61 -3.97 -8.55
C VAL A 129 14.20 -5.36 -9.06
N ARG A 130 15.14 -6.02 -9.70
CA ARG A 130 14.92 -7.37 -10.24
C ARG A 130 14.79 -8.39 -9.11
N GLY A 131 13.84 -9.30 -9.21
CA GLY A 131 13.63 -10.37 -8.22
C GLY A 131 12.69 -9.99 -7.07
N TYR A 132 12.17 -8.76 -7.04
CA TYR A 132 11.15 -8.34 -6.06
C TYR A 132 9.86 -7.90 -6.77
N THR A 133 8.73 -8.19 -6.14
CA THR A 133 7.41 -7.76 -6.63
C THR A 133 6.67 -7.03 -5.53
N VAL A 134 6.28 -5.79 -5.77
CA VAL A 134 5.52 -5.00 -4.79
C VAL A 134 4.10 -5.57 -4.67
N THR A 135 3.74 -5.96 -3.46
CA THR A 135 2.42 -6.44 -3.09
C THR A 135 1.68 -5.36 -2.32
N ASN A 136 0.39 -5.14 -2.64
CA ASN A 136 -0.41 -4.05 -2.10
C ASN A 136 0.23 -2.66 -2.33
N PRO A 137 0.60 -2.32 -3.56
CA PRO A 137 1.39 -1.12 -3.86
C PRO A 137 0.67 0.18 -3.48
N THR A 138 -0.65 0.19 -3.41
CA THR A 138 -1.43 1.39 -3.11
C THR A 138 -2.09 1.27 -1.74
N GLN A 139 -1.73 2.17 -0.84
CA GLN A 139 -2.37 2.34 0.45
C GLN A 139 -3.39 3.47 0.37
N THR A 140 -4.63 3.14 0.70
CA THR A 140 -5.72 4.13 0.75
C THR A 140 -5.91 4.59 2.19
N ILE A 141 -5.80 5.88 2.42
CA ILE A 141 -5.85 6.51 3.73
C ILE A 141 -6.98 7.53 3.73
N VAL A 142 -7.81 7.52 4.76
CA VAL A 142 -8.84 8.53 4.98
C VAL A 142 -8.31 9.52 6.02
N VAL A 143 -8.26 10.79 5.65
CA VAL A 143 -7.88 11.85 6.60
C VAL A 143 -9.13 12.29 7.34
N SER A 144 -9.10 12.18 8.66
CA SER A 144 -10.17 12.62 9.57
C SER A 144 -9.83 14.00 10.14
N ASP A 145 -10.84 14.81 10.36
CA ASP A 145 -10.68 16.10 11.03
C ASP A 145 -10.77 15.88 12.54
N LEU A 146 -9.80 16.41 13.28
CA LEU A 146 -9.81 16.42 14.74
C LEU A 146 -10.96 17.25 15.33
N HIS A 147 -11.44 18.25 14.57
CA HIS A 147 -12.42 19.20 15.07
C HIS A 147 -13.86 18.67 15.11
N TYR A 148 -14.12 17.47 14.60
CA TYR A 148 -15.45 16.84 14.60
C TYR A 148 -15.46 15.51 15.34
N THR A 149 -15.18 15.58 16.64
CA THR A 149 -15.56 14.48 17.52
C THR A 149 -17.08 14.58 17.69
N MET A 150 -17.82 13.60 17.19
CA MET A 150 -19.26 13.54 17.46
C MET A 150 -19.46 13.20 18.93
N VAL A 151 -19.86 14.19 19.70
CA VAL A 151 -20.33 13.99 21.06
C VAL A 151 -21.78 13.54 20.96
N SER A 152 -22.07 12.28 21.26
CA SER A 152 -23.45 11.84 21.38
C SER A 152 -23.91 12.04 22.81
N LEU A 153 -25.05 12.71 22.95
CA LEU A 153 -25.74 12.75 24.23
C LEU A 153 -26.47 11.41 24.41
N LYS A 154 -26.16 10.71 25.49
CA LYS A 154 -26.99 9.55 25.89
C LYS A 154 -28.34 10.10 26.30
N ASN A 155 -29.35 9.82 25.47
CA ASN A 155 -30.70 10.21 25.75
C ASN A 155 -31.27 9.39 26.92
N ASN A 156 -31.38 10.02 28.07
CA ASN A 156 -32.21 9.49 29.17
C ASN A 156 -33.65 9.99 28.99
N SER A 157 -34.26 9.64 27.86
CA SER A 157 -35.45 10.21 27.29
C SER A 157 -36.74 10.10 28.09
N ASP A 158 -36.75 9.46 29.24
CA ASP A 158 -37.98 9.17 29.96
C ASP A 158 -38.09 9.90 31.32
N ARG A 159 -37.28 10.91 31.59
CA ARG A 159 -37.41 11.67 32.81
C ARG A 159 -38.02 13.03 32.56
N VAL A 160 -39.22 13.19 33.12
CA VAL A 160 -39.75 14.51 33.40
C VAL A 160 -38.94 15.08 34.55
N ILE A 161 -38.33 16.23 34.36
CA ILE A 161 -37.52 16.94 35.36
C ILE A 161 -38.40 18.02 35.92
N ASP A 162 -38.62 18.00 37.23
CA ASP A 162 -39.37 19.05 37.93
C ASP A 162 -38.44 20.26 38.21
N GLU A 163 -39.04 21.43 38.34
CA GLU A 163 -38.32 22.65 38.62
C GLU A 163 -37.50 22.52 39.92
N GLY A 164 -36.18 22.68 39.82
CA GLY A 164 -35.24 22.55 40.95
C GLY A 164 -34.52 21.21 41.04
N ASP A 165 -34.81 20.27 40.15
CA ASP A 165 -34.10 18.99 40.08
C ASP A 165 -32.74 19.15 39.41
N GLU A 166 -31.73 18.39 39.88
CA GLU A 166 -30.44 18.23 39.21
C GLU A 166 -30.51 17.06 38.22
N PHE A 167 -30.03 17.30 37.04
CA PHE A 167 -29.88 16.21 36.05
C PHE A 167 -28.44 16.15 35.53
N THR A 168 -27.99 14.94 35.27
CA THR A 168 -26.66 14.67 34.73
C THR A 168 -26.74 14.36 33.25
N ILE A 169 -26.02 15.13 32.44
CA ILE A 169 -25.85 14.84 31.00
C ILE A 169 -24.60 13.99 30.87
N GLN A 170 -24.76 12.78 30.33
CA GLN A 170 -23.62 11.93 29.97
C GLN A 170 -23.28 12.15 28.50
N THR A 171 -22.04 12.51 28.25
CA THR A 171 -21.49 12.60 26.90
C THR A 171 -20.61 11.38 26.65
N GLU A 172 -20.79 10.74 25.49
CA GLU A 172 -19.94 9.64 25.05
C GLU A 172 -19.11 10.10 23.84
N VAL A 173 -17.80 10.01 23.98
CA VAL A 173 -16.85 10.36 22.93
C VAL A 173 -16.23 9.06 22.44
N PRO A 174 -16.49 8.62 21.19
CA PRO A 174 -16.00 7.33 20.69
C PRO A 174 -14.49 7.27 20.52
N VAL A 175 -13.82 8.43 20.53
CA VAL A 175 -12.36 8.52 20.42
C VAL A 175 -11.85 9.43 21.53
N PRO A 176 -10.78 9.05 22.28
CA PRO A 176 -10.19 9.91 23.28
C PRO A 176 -9.80 11.28 22.71
N VAL A 177 -10.26 12.34 23.35
CA VAL A 177 -9.88 13.72 23.00
C VAL A 177 -8.51 13.99 23.58
N LYS A 178 -7.59 14.56 22.80
CA LYS A 178 -6.23 14.88 23.27
C LYS A 178 -6.18 16.15 24.14
N ASP A 179 -7.10 17.05 23.89
CA ASP A 179 -7.16 18.36 24.55
C ASP A 179 -8.52 18.57 25.23
N ASP A 180 -8.57 19.48 26.20
CA ASP A 180 -9.81 19.90 26.84
C ASP A 180 -10.77 20.49 25.79
N MET A 181 -12.04 20.10 25.84
CA MET A 181 -13.07 20.53 24.90
C MET A 181 -14.23 21.20 25.64
N ASP A 182 -14.54 22.40 25.20
CA ASP A 182 -15.72 23.13 25.69
C ASP A 182 -16.98 22.66 24.99
N ILE A 183 -17.97 22.18 25.74
CA ILE A 183 -19.28 21.79 25.22
C ILE A 183 -20.30 22.86 25.61
N ASN A 184 -20.83 23.58 24.64
CA ASN A 184 -21.90 24.52 24.85
C ASN A 184 -23.27 23.83 24.79
N ILE A 185 -24.00 23.87 25.91
CA ILE A 185 -25.36 23.31 25.98
C ILE A 185 -26.33 24.50 26.06
N THR A 186 -27.23 24.56 25.05
CA THR A 186 -28.32 25.54 25.04
C THR A 186 -29.62 24.83 25.37
N ILE A 187 -30.29 25.26 26.41
CA ILE A 187 -31.66 24.79 26.73
C ILE A 187 -32.62 25.84 26.19
N PRO A 188 -33.51 25.49 25.28
CA PRO A 188 -34.45 26.44 24.65
C PRO A 188 -35.54 26.91 25.60
#